data_c0e03403922824961c64aec5f3b15973
#
_entry.id   c0e03403922824961c64aec5f3b15973
#
_cell.length_a   1.000
_cell.length_b   1.000
_cell.length_c   1.000
_cell.angle_alpha   90.00
_cell.angle_beta   90.00
_cell.angle_gamma   90.00
#
_symmetry.space_group_name_H-M   'P 1'
#
loop_
_entity.id
_entity.type
_entity.pdbx_description
1 polymer ?
#
loop_
_entity_poly.entity_id
_entity_poly.type
_entity_poly.pdbx_seq_one_letter_code
_entity_poly.pdbx_strand_id
1 'polypeptide(L)'
;RLAGSVSGVQITSTSGQPGAVASVRIRGMGSINASNEPLYVIDGVPMLNGNVSEFSYADSGNSLMATLNSNDIESMTVIKDAAAASLYGSRAANGVIVITTKKGASGKTKINLRADWGLSNMAINYRPILNGEDRREILHLGLANYALNNGNDETAAKAFADKNIEDFAARPWSGYTDWKDVLFRNGSHQNYEVSAQGGSEKTRFYTSFAYTKQEGITNVSGYERFTGRANVTHQANRLTLEANTMFTNSTQNVNNEGTSFASPIMCYAMTASPSTYPYNEDGSFSTNFPALNGANPIQTEAYNYNRSTINRFLGSLSATWNIWDNLNIKEVVSYDFNQNNERVWWDPRSNDGRSSNGVYQRVMGNRAKLNTQTQLTYNKVIAEKHTLDALIGFETEDYKYDYVYANGNTYPSYLPEIENAGNTRASS
;
A
#
# COMPACT_ATOMS: atom_id res chain seq x y z
N ARG A 1 -13.39 1.40 -4.37
CA ARG A 1 -14.79 1.42 -4.91
C ARG A 1 -15.72 0.40 -4.25
N LEU A 2 -15.22 -0.67 -3.63
CA LEU A 2 -16.07 -1.67 -2.94
C LEU A 2 -16.46 -1.25 -1.52
N ALA A 3 -15.71 -0.36 -0.89
CA ALA A 3 -15.97 0.08 0.47
C ALA A 3 -17.35 0.74 0.58
N GLY A 4 -18.20 0.22 1.47
CA GLY A 4 -19.56 0.73 1.71
C GLY A 4 -20.60 0.43 0.62
N SER A 5 -20.21 -0.19 -0.52
CA SER A 5 -21.13 -0.43 -1.63
C SER A 5 -21.64 -1.87 -1.71
N VAL A 6 -21.04 -2.82 -1.00
CA VAL A 6 -21.42 -4.23 -1.03
C VAL A 6 -21.71 -4.72 0.38
N SER A 7 -22.94 -5.16 0.65
CA SER A 7 -23.33 -5.68 1.97
C SER A 7 -22.50 -6.93 2.33
N GLY A 8 -22.07 -7.05 3.60
CA GLY A 8 -21.26 -8.18 4.09
C GLY A 8 -19.80 -8.17 3.61
N VAL A 9 -19.33 -7.08 3.02
CA VAL A 9 -17.92 -6.85 2.71
C VAL A 9 -17.42 -5.71 3.56
N GLN A 10 -16.45 -5.99 4.40
CA GLN A 10 -15.75 -5.02 5.23
C GLN A 10 -14.39 -4.73 4.60
N ILE A 11 -14.08 -3.44 4.39
CA ILE A 11 -12.77 -2.99 3.93
C ILE A 11 -12.23 -2.03 4.97
N THR A 12 -11.11 -2.39 5.55
CA THR A 12 -10.38 -1.59 6.55
C THR A 12 -9.01 -1.25 6.00
N SER A 13 -8.66 0.02 5.97
CA SER A 13 -7.30 0.45 5.69
C SER A 13 -6.54 0.56 7.02
N THR A 14 -5.38 -0.04 7.10
CA THR A 14 -4.49 0.07 8.27
C THR A 14 -3.80 1.43 8.31
N SER A 15 -3.66 2.07 7.15
CA SER A 15 -3.00 3.35 6.97
C SER A 15 -3.72 4.20 5.93
N GLY A 16 -3.59 5.53 6.05
CA GLY A 16 -3.99 6.50 5.04
C GLY A 16 -2.88 6.81 4.01
N GLN A 17 -1.71 6.20 4.11
CA GLN A 17 -0.62 6.43 3.17
C GLN A 17 -0.98 5.92 1.76
N PRO A 18 -0.55 6.65 0.71
CA PRO A 18 -0.74 6.20 -0.66
C PRO A 18 -0.11 4.83 -0.92
N GLY A 19 -0.85 3.90 -1.54
CA GLY A 19 -0.37 2.55 -1.82
C GLY A 19 -0.48 1.55 -0.66
N ALA A 20 -0.95 1.97 0.53
CA ALA A 20 -1.09 1.11 1.70
C ALA A 20 -2.04 -0.06 1.48
N VAL A 21 -1.82 -1.12 2.24
CA VAL A 21 -2.67 -2.32 2.22
C VAL A 21 -4.04 -2.00 2.83
N ALA A 22 -5.08 -2.44 2.14
CA ALA A 22 -6.42 -2.49 2.70
C ALA A 22 -6.80 -3.95 2.93
N SER A 23 -7.20 -4.29 4.14
CA SER A 23 -7.73 -5.62 4.47
C SER A 23 -9.18 -5.70 4.02
N VAL A 24 -9.48 -6.73 3.24
CA VAL A 24 -10.85 -7.02 2.76
C VAL A 24 -11.35 -8.29 3.42
N ARG A 25 -12.52 -8.23 4.03
CA ARG A 25 -13.15 -9.38 4.68
C ARG A 25 -14.57 -9.57 4.18
N ILE A 26 -14.91 -10.81 3.87
CA ILE A 26 -16.24 -11.20 3.43
C ILE A 26 -16.86 -12.07 4.54
N ARG A 27 -18.01 -11.63 5.09
CA ARG A 27 -18.72 -12.30 6.19
C ARG A 27 -17.92 -12.45 7.50
N GLY A 28 -16.90 -11.60 7.72
CA GLY A 28 -16.12 -11.55 8.97
C GLY A 28 -14.83 -12.37 8.95
N MET A 29 -14.36 -12.82 10.10
CA MET A 29 -13.12 -13.59 10.25
C MET A 29 -13.46 -15.09 10.29
N GLY A 30 -12.86 -15.85 9.38
CA GLY A 30 -13.03 -17.32 9.30
C GLY A 30 -11.94 -18.08 10.05
N SER A 31 -10.79 -17.47 10.32
CA SER A 31 -9.66 -18.13 10.99
C SER A 31 -8.88 -17.14 11.87
N ILE A 32 -8.34 -17.67 12.98
CA ILE A 32 -7.44 -16.92 13.87
C ILE A 32 -5.99 -16.98 13.35
N ASN A 33 -5.58 -18.10 12.78
CA ASN A 33 -4.19 -18.38 12.41
C ASN A 33 -3.92 -18.36 10.91
N ALA A 34 -4.96 -18.42 10.05
CA ALA A 34 -4.83 -18.36 8.61
C ALA A 34 -5.27 -17.00 8.06
N SER A 35 -4.91 -16.70 6.81
CA SER A 35 -5.36 -15.50 6.14
C SER A 35 -6.89 -15.44 6.08
N ASN A 36 -7.46 -14.26 6.32
CA ASN A 36 -8.88 -13.98 6.16
C ASN A 36 -9.17 -13.18 4.88
N GLU A 37 -8.17 -12.98 4.02
CA GLU A 37 -8.31 -12.30 2.74
C GLU A 37 -9.07 -13.17 1.74
N PRO A 38 -9.98 -12.59 0.93
CA PRO A 38 -10.67 -13.31 -0.13
C PRO A 38 -9.72 -13.67 -1.27
N LEU A 39 -10.09 -14.68 -2.05
CA LEU A 39 -9.41 -14.98 -3.31
C LEU A 39 -9.76 -13.90 -4.35
N TYR A 40 -8.77 -13.38 -5.04
CA TYR A 40 -8.98 -12.49 -6.18
C TYR A 40 -8.78 -13.27 -7.49
N VAL A 41 -9.72 -13.12 -8.40
CA VAL A 41 -9.71 -13.74 -9.72
C VAL A 41 -9.84 -12.66 -10.78
N ILE A 42 -8.85 -12.51 -11.65
CA ILE A 42 -8.89 -11.55 -12.76
C ILE A 42 -9.06 -12.30 -14.08
N ASP A 43 -10.12 -12.01 -14.81
CA ASP A 43 -10.45 -12.64 -16.10
C ASP A 43 -10.42 -14.18 -16.06
N GLY A 44 -10.84 -14.77 -14.92
CA GLY A 44 -10.86 -16.20 -14.67
C GLY A 44 -9.57 -16.78 -14.06
N VAL A 45 -8.54 -15.98 -13.87
CA VAL A 45 -7.24 -16.42 -13.32
C VAL A 45 -7.11 -16.03 -11.85
N PRO A 46 -6.87 -16.99 -10.93
CA PRO A 46 -6.53 -16.70 -9.56
C PRO A 46 -5.18 -15.98 -9.46
N MET A 47 -5.16 -14.78 -8.87
CA MET A 47 -3.96 -13.96 -8.77
C MET A 47 -3.30 -14.00 -7.39
N LEU A 48 -2.05 -13.55 -7.33
CA LEU A 48 -1.38 -13.22 -6.08
C LEU A 48 -2.00 -11.96 -5.48
N ASN A 49 -2.22 -11.95 -4.18
CA ASN A 49 -2.81 -10.83 -3.43
C ASN A 49 -2.14 -10.67 -2.07
N GLY A 50 -2.57 -9.64 -1.33
CA GLY A 50 -2.14 -9.37 0.03
C GLY A 50 -0.96 -8.41 0.13
N ASN A 51 -0.36 -8.42 1.31
CA ASN A 51 0.82 -7.65 1.63
C ASN A 51 2.07 -8.40 1.17
N VAL A 52 2.95 -7.72 0.43
CA VAL A 52 4.23 -8.26 -0.02
C VAL A 52 5.42 -7.59 0.64
N SER A 53 5.19 -6.72 1.63
CA SER A 53 6.26 -6.14 2.44
C SER A 53 6.95 -7.22 3.29
N GLU A 54 8.26 -7.21 3.27
CA GLU A 54 9.12 -8.08 4.07
C GLU A 54 9.57 -7.38 5.36
N PHE A 55 9.47 -6.05 5.40
CA PHE A 55 9.79 -5.25 6.58
C PHE A 55 8.54 -4.94 7.40
N SER A 56 8.58 -5.28 8.69
CA SER A 56 7.49 -4.98 9.63
C SER A 56 7.44 -3.52 10.10
N TYR A 57 8.41 -2.69 9.69
CA TYR A 57 8.50 -1.30 10.11
C TYR A 57 7.38 -0.41 9.54
N ALA A 58 6.78 -0.84 8.44
CA ALA A 58 5.69 -0.12 7.82
C ALA A 58 4.38 -0.87 8.05
N ASP A 59 3.61 -0.46 9.04
CA ASP A 59 2.25 -0.98 9.27
C ASP A 59 1.35 -0.79 8.03
N SER A 60 1.71 0.17 7.14
CA SER A 60 1.05 0.40 5.86
C SER A 60 1.18 -0.76 4.87
N GLY A 61 2.27 -1.53 4.94
CA GLY A 61 2.56 -2.63 4.02
C GLY A 61 2.59 -2.23 2.54
N ASN A 62 2.84 -3.20 1.66
CA ASN A 62 2.86 -3.05 0.20
C ASN A 62 1.74 -3.89 -0.43
N SER A 63 0.73 -3.24 -1.01
CA SER A 63 -0.43 -3.91 -1.55
C SER A 63 -0.25 -4.34 -3.00
N LEU A 64 -0.36 -5.65 -3.29
CA LEU A 64 -0.47 -6.13 -4.67
C LEU A 64 -1.74 -5.63 -5.37
N MET A 65 -2.80 -5.32 -4.63
CA MET A 65 -4.01 -4.75 -5.21
C MET A 65 -3.80 -3.31 -5.69
N ALA A 66 -2.89 -2.55 -5.07
CA ALA A 66 -2.54 -1.21 -5.52
C ALA A 66 -1.84 -1.20 -6.90
N THR A 67 -1.33 -2.35 -7.36
CA THR A 67 -0.73 -2.48 -8.70
C THR A 67 -1.77 -2.48 -9.83
N LEU A 68 -3.05 -2.71 -9.52
CA LEU A 68 -4.13 -2.72 -10.52
C LEU A 68 -4.59 -1.30 -10.86
N ASN A 69 -4.72 -1.01 -12.16
CA ASN A 69 -5.37 0.21 -12.60
C ASN A 69 -6.90 0.03 -12.54
N SER A 70 -7.56 0.78 -11.67
CA SER A 70 -9.02 0.71 -11.51
C SER A 70 -9.80 1.12 -12.75
N ASN A 71 -9.19 1.85 -13.68
CA ASN A 71 -9.83 2.28 -14.92
C ASN A 71 -9.90 1.17 -15.96
N ASP A 72 -9.05 0.14 -15.86
CA ASP A 72 -9.07 -1.06 -16.71
C ASP A 72 -10.16 -2.05 -16.29
N ILE A 73 -10.78 -1.84 -15.13
CA ILE A 73 -11.80 -2.74 -14.59
C ILE A 73 -13.15 -2.39 -15.21
N GLU A 74 -13.78 -3.37 -15.81
CA GLU A 74 -15.16 -3.29 -16.33
C GLU A 74 -16.17 -3.57 -15.22
N SER A 75 -15.98 -4.67 -14.49
CA SER A 75 -16.88 -5.06 -13.39
C SER A 75 -16.14 -5.78 -12.28
N MET A 76 -16.72 -5.74 -11.07
CA MET A 76 -16.27 -6.50 -9.90
C MET A 76 -17.49 -7.19 -9.29
N THR A 77 -17.37 -8.50 -9.10
CA THR A 77 -18.41 -9.33 -8.49
C THR A 77 -17.86 -10.01 -7.25
N VAL A 78 -18.60 -9.94 -6.13
CA VAL A 78 -18.20 -10.59 -4.88
C VAL A 78 -19.04 -11.85 -4.69
N ILE A 79 -18.39 -13.01 -4.74
CA ILE A 79 -18.98 -14.32 -4.48
C ILE A 79 -18.84 -14.61 -3.00
N LYS A 80 -19.97 -14.57 -2.29
CA LYS A 80 -20.02 -14.78 -0.84
C LYS A 80 -20.53 -16.17 -0.48
N ASP A 81 -21.27 -16.79 -1.39
CA ASP A 81 -21.89 -18.09 -1.18
C ASP A 81 -20.85 -19.21 -1.34
N ALA A 82 -20.82 -20.12 -0.36
CA ALA A 82 -19.90 -21.24 -0.34
C ALA A 82 -20.11 -22.20 -1.54
N ALA A 83 -21.35 -22.38 -2.00
CA ALA A 83 -21.64 -23.21 -3.14
C ALA A 83 -21.06 -22.65 -4.44
N ALA A 84 -21.21 -21.33 -4.67
CA ALA A 84 -20.62 -20.68 -5.82
C ALA A 84 -19.09 -20.55 -5.71
N ALA A 85 -18.57 -20.38 -4.49
CA ALA A 85 -17.13 -20.32 -4.22
C ALA A 85 -16.44 -21.67 -4.39
N SER A 86 -17.16 -22.79 -4.29
CA SER A 86 -16.62 -24.15 -4.39
C SER A 86 -15.92 -24.44 -5.72
N LEU A 87 -16.28 -23.71 -6.79
CA LEU A 87 -15.60 -23.79 -8.10
C LEU A 87 -14.12 -23.39 -8.04
N TYR A 88 -13.73 -22.64 -6.99
CA TYR A 88 -12.34 -22.20 -6.77
C TYR A 88 -11.61 -23.01 -5.69
N GLY A 89 -12.26 -24.10 -5.20
CA GLY A 89 -11.70 -25.00 -4.19
C GLY A 89 -11.52 -24.35 -2.82
N SER A 90 -10.63 -24.93 -2.00
CA SER A 90 -10.38 -24.50 -0.61
C SER A 90 -9.85 -23.06 -0.49
N ARG A 91 -9.23 -22.52 -1.53
CA ARG A 91 -8.73 -21.13 -1.58
C ARG A 91 -9.87 -20.09 -1.47
N ALA A 92 -11.08 -20.48 -1.78
CA ALA A 92 -12.28 -19.63 -1.75
C ALA A 92 -13.01 -19.64 -0.40
N ALA A 93 -12.44 -20.24 0.65
CA ALA A 93 -13.07 -20.34 1.97
C ALA A 93 -13.48 -18.98 2.56
N ASN A 94 -12.73 -17.92 2.25
CA ASN A 94 -13.00 -16.54 2.68
C ASN A 94 -13.81 -15.72 1.64
N GLY A 95 -14.41 -16.39 0.65
CA GLY A 95 -15.11 -15.77 -0.49
C GLY A 95 -14.16 -15.41 -1.65
N VAL A 96 -14.76 -14.99 -2.76
CA VAL A 96 -14.04 -14.67 -4.00
C VAL A 96 -14.45 -13.30 -4.53
N ILE A 97 -13.48 -12.52 -4.95
CA ILE A 97 -13.68 -11.26 -5.69
C ILE A 97 -13.27 -11.50 -7.14
N VAL A 98 -14.25 -11.56 -8.03
CA VAL A 98 -14.04 -11.71 -9.45
C VAL A 98 -13.96 -10.33 -10.10
N ILE A 99 -12.86 -10.07 -10.78
CA ILE A 99 -12.61 -8.83 -11.51
C ILE A 99 -12.61 -9.14 -12.99
N THR A 100 -13.50 -8.50 -13.71
CA THR A 100 -13.52 -8.54 -15.18
C THR A 100 -12.91 -7.26 -15.70
N THR A 101 -11.95 -7.40 -16.60
CA THR A 101 -11.28 -6.25 -17.20
C THR A 101 -11.90 -5.89 -18.54
N LYS A 102 -11.67 -4.65 -18.97
CA LYS A 102 -12.13 -4.16 -20.28
C LYS A 102 -11.56 -4.99 -21.41
N LYS A 103 -12.41 -5.41 -22.31
CA LYS A 103 -12.08 -6.15 -23.52
C LYS A 103 -12.28 -5.28 -24.77
N GLY A 104 -11.69 -5.69 -25.87
CA GLY A 104 -11.91 -5.05 -27.17
C GLY A 104 -13.35 -5.19 -27.67
N ALA A 105 -13.82 -4.20 -28.39
CA ALA A 105 -15.11 -4.21 -29.08
C ALA A 105 -14.92 -4.21 -30.62
N SER A 106 -15.84 -4.81 -31.35
CA SER A 106 -15.83 -4.71 -32.80
C SER A 106 -16.14 -3.28 -33.28
N GLY A 107 -15.55 -2.86 -34.37
CA GLY A 107 -15.75 -1.56 -34.99
C GLY A 107 -14.45 -0.74 -35.08
N LYS A 108 -14.61 0.54 -35.46
CA LYS A 108 -13.49 1.47 -35.60
C LYS A 108 -12.77 1.64 -34.27
N THR A 109 -11.45 1.77 -34.34
CA THR A 109 -10.63 2.03 -33.17
C THR A 109 -11.07 3.33 -32.48
N LYS A 110 -11.37 3.24 -31.18
CA LYS A 110 -11.68 4.37 -30.31
C LYS A 110 -10.52 4.58 -29.37
N ILE A 111 -10.02 5.82 -29.33
CA ILE A 111 -8.96 6.23 -28.40
C ILE A 111 -9.60 7.09 -27.33
N ASN A 112 -9.32 6.79 -26.07
CA ASN A 112 -9.76 7.58 -24.92
C ASN A 112 -8.54 8.14 -24.21
N LEU A 113 -8.60 9.42 -23.87
CA LEU A 113 -7.63 10.10 -23.04
C LEU A 113 -8.34 10.50 -21.75
N ARG A 114 -7.69 10.26 -20.63
CA ARG A 114 -8.20 10.64 -19.30
C ARG A 114 -7.11 11.28 -18.51
N ALA A 115 -7.45 12.36 -17.82
CA ALA A 115 -6.61 13.03 -16.86
C ALA A 115 -7.44 13.41 -15.64
N ASP A 116 -6.98 13.01 -14.46
CA ASP A 116 -7.63 13.30 -13.19
C ASP A 116 -6.62 13.98 -12.26
N TRP A 117 -7.02 15.07 -11.60
CA TRP A 117 -6.25 15.74 -10.56
C TRP A 117 -7.09 15.88 -9.30
N GLY A 118 -6.45 15.81 -8.18
CA GLY A 118 -7.09 16.00 -6.89
C GLY A 118 -6.11 16.53 -5.85
N LEU A 119 -6.66 17.17 -4.82
CA LEU A 119 -5.94 17.57 -3.63
C LEU A 119 -6.48 16.79 -2.44
N SER A 120 -5.60 16.46 -1.51
CA SER A 120 -5.93 15.79 -0.26
C SER A 120 -5.43 16.64 0.89
N ASN A 121 -6.24 16.76 1.93
CA ASN A 121 -5.85 17.44 3.16
C ASN A 121 -6.28 16.59 4.35
N MET A 122 -5.88 17.00 5.54
CA MET A 122 -6.32 16.38 6.78
C MET A 122 -7.82 16.64 6.96
N ALA A 123 -8.63 15.59 6.86
CA ALA A 123 -10.09 15.68 6.90
C ALA A 123 -10.63 16.03 8.29
N ILE A 124 -9.95 15.58 9.36
CA ILE A 124 -10.35 15.81 10.74
C ILE A 124 -9.12 16.25 11.52
N ASN A 125 -9.22 17.38 12.22
CA ASN A 125 -8.21 17.74 13.22
C ASN A 125 -8.23 16.69 14.32
N TYR A 126 -7.10 16.04 14.56
CA TYR A 126 -7.03 14.87 15.42
C TYR A 126 -7.48 15.20 16.82
N ARG A 127 -7.24 16.07 17.53
CA ARG A 127 -7.74 16.50 18.85
C ARG A 127 -7.60 18.02 18.95
N PRO A 128 -8.41 18.69 19.74
CA PRO A 128 -8.06 20.04 20.12
C PRO A 128 -6.72 19.96 20.88
N ILE A 129 -5.70 20.59 20.32
CA ILE A 129 -4.36 20.69 20.91
C ILE A 129 -4.28 22.05 21.55
N LEU A 130 -3.77 22.10 22.79
CA LEU A 130 -3.47 23.35 23.46
C LEU A 130 -2.44 24.13 22.65
N ASN A 131 -2.65 25.42 22.50
CA ASN A 131 -1.61 26.31 21.99
C ASN A 131 -0.45 26.37 23.00
N GLY A 132 0.65 26.99 22.62
CA GLY A 132 1.85 27.01 23.42
C GLY A 132 1.68 27.75 24.74
N GLU A 133 0.91 28.86 24.77
CA GLU A 133 0.64 29.65 25.95
C GLU A 133 -0.23 28.89 26.95
N ASP A 134 -1.38 28.37 26.52
CA ASP A 134 -2.28 27.60 27.37
C ASP A 134 -1.58 26.37 27.97
N ARG A 135 -0.75 25.71 27.17
CA ARG A 135 0.05 24.57 27.63
C ARG A 135 1.08 24.99 28.69
N ARG A 136 1.75 26.12 28.48
CA ARG A 136 2.71 26.69 29.44
C ARG A 136 2.06 27.00 30.77
N GLU A 137 0.86 27.60 30.74
CA GLU A 137 0.09 27.92 31.96
C GLU A 137 -0.28 26.65 32.74
N ILE A 138 -0.78 25.61 32.08
CA ILE A 138 -1.10 24.34 32.73
C ILE A 138 0.14 23.67 33.31
N LEU A 139 1.28 23.71 32.62
CA LEU A 139 2.54 23.20 33.14
C LEU A 139 3.05 24.00 34.35
N HIS A 140 2.89 25.33 34.32
CA HIS A 140 3.24 26.17 35.45
C HIS A 140 2.42 25.80 36.72
N LEU A 141 1.10 25.62 36.56
CA LEU A 141 0.24 25.13 37.64
C LEU A 141 0.66 23.73 38.12
N GLY A 142 1.02 22.85 37.20
CA GLY A 142 1.54 21.51 37.54
C GLY A 142 2.84 21.54 38.36
N LEU A 143 3.80 22.40 37.98
CA LEU A 143 5.05 22.61 38.69
C LEU A 143 4.83 23.22 40.08
N ALA A 144 3.92 24.21 40.21
CA ALA A 144 3.56 24.78 41.51
C ALA A 144 2.92 23.73 42.42
N ASN A 145 1.96 22.97 41.93
CA ASN A 145 1.34 21.88 42.70
C ASN A 145 2.33 20.78 43.10
N TYR A 146 3.26 20.44 42.21
CA TYR A 146 4.33 19.51 42.54
C TYR A 146 5.18 20.02 43.75
N ALA A 147 5.56 21.30 43.71
CA ALA A 147 6.34 21.90 44.81
C ALA A 147 5.54 21.98 46.12
N LEU A 148 4.24 22.34 46.08
CA LEU A 148 3.34 22.29 47.24
C LEU A 148 3.27 20.89 47.87
N ASN A 149 3.10 19.85 47.06
CA ASN A 149 3.01 18.49 47.51
C ASN A 149 4.34 17.97 48.10
N ASN A 150 5.45 18.64 47.79
CA ASN A 150 6.76 18.37 48.39
C ASN A 150 7.09 19.24 49.57
N GLY A 151 6.09 19.92 50.17
CA GLY A 151 6.23 20.63 51.44
C GLY A 151 6.66 22.10 51.31
N ASN A 152 6.67 22.68 50.11
CA ASN A 152 6.90 24.09 49.92
C ASN A 152 5.65 24.88 50.28
N ASP A 153 5.78 26.12 50.72
CA ASP A 153 4.71 27.08 50.84
C ASP A 153 4.33 27.61 49.44
N GLU A 154 3.22 28.36 49.35
CA GLU A 154 2.72 28.91 48.09
C GLU A 154 3.74 29.81 47.38
N THR A 155 4.51 30.61 48.14
CA THR A 155 5.49 31.53 47.59
C THR A 155 6.67 30.79 46.99
N ALA A 156 7.19 29.82 47.73
CA ALA A 156 8.28 28.94 47.25
C ALA A 156 7.82 28.06 46.08
N ALA A 157 6.58 27.56 46.10
CA ALA A 157 6.03 26.76 45.01
C ALA A 157 5.88 27.57 43.71
N LYS A 158 5.42 28.82 43.82
CA LYS A 158 5.35 29.72 42.65
C LYS A 158 6.75 30.02 42.12
N ALA A 159 7.71 30.36 42.98
CA ALA A 159 9.10 30.62 42.60
C ALA A 159 9.73 29.39 41.95
N PHE A 160 9.42 28.18 42.42
CA PHE A 160 9.84 26.95 41.81
C PHE A 160 9.25 26.78 40.40
N ALA A 161 7.96 27.04 40.20
CA ALA A 161 7.31 26.99 38.90
C ALA A 161 7.91 28.04 37.95
N ASP A 162 8.04 29.28 38.37
CA ASP A 162 8.62 30.37 37.58
C ASP A 162 10.02 30.01 37.08
N LYS A 163 10.85 29.40 37.92
CA LYS A 163 12.21 28.99 37.58
C LYS A 163 12.25 27.81 36.56
N ASN A 164 11.32 26.87 36.68
CA ASN A 164 11.36 25.63 35.88
C ASN A 164 10.50 25.68 34.61
N ILE A 165 9.75 26.78 34.39
CA ILE A 165 8.86 26.92 33.23
C ILE A 165 9.57 27.46 31.97
N GLU A 166 10.81 27.96 32.10
CA GLU A 166 11.55 28.59 31.00
C GLU A 166 11.76 27.66 29.81
N ASP A 167 11.94 26.34 30.04
CA ASP A 167 12.11 25.35 28.98
C ASP A 167 10.85 25.18 28.11
N PHE A 168 9.71 25.69 28.59
CA PHE A 168 8.41 25.63 27.91
C PHE A 168 8.00 26.96 27.32
N ALA A 169 8.88 27.95 27.28
CA ALA A 169 8.64 29.25 26.66
C ALA A 169 8.74 29.19 25.13
N ALA A 170 8.09 30.16 24.50
CA ALA A 170 8.29 30.44 23.07
C ALA A 170 9.76 30.80 22.80
N ARG A 171 10.30 30.38 21.66
CA ARG A 171 11.68 30.71 21.27
C ARG A 171 11.73 32.07 20.57
N PRO A 172 12.72 32.93 20.88
CA PRO A 172 12.80 34.28 20.32
C PRO A 172 12.81 34.30 18.77
N TRP A 173 13.40 33.28 18.13
CA TRP A 173 13.56 33.20 16.69
C TRP A 173 12.44 32.44 15.97
N SER A 174 11.60 31.65 16.67
CA SER A 174 10.59 30.78 16.04
C SER A 174 9.22 30.83 16.73
N GLY A 175 9.11 31.41 17.93
CA GLY A 175 7.89 31.36 18.72
C GLY A 175 7.54 29.92 19.19
N TYR A 176 6.26 29.63 19.28
CA TYR A 176 5.76 28.27 19.47
C TYR A 176 5.59 27.59 18.11
N THR A 177 5.90 26.28 18.07
CA THR A 177 5.80 25.48 16.85
C THR A 177 4.38 24.94 16.67
N ASP A 178 3.76 25.23 15.53
CA ASP A 178 2.60 24.46 15.08
C ASP A 178 3.08 23.20 14.36
N TRP A 179 3.06 22.08 15.07
CA TRP A 179 3.53 20.80 14.54
C TRP A 179 2.62 20.26 13.44
N LYS A 180 1.39 20.73 13.32
CA LYS A 180 0.53 20.39 12.19
C LYS A 180 1.11 20.93 10.89
N ASP A 181 1.49 22.20 10.88
CA ASP A 181 2.04 22.83 9.68
C ASP A 181 3.44 22.30 9.33
N VAL A 182 4.17 21.82 10.33
CA VAL A 182 5.52 21.24 10.14
C VAL A 182 5.47 19.82 9.57
N LEU A 183 4.56 18.97 10.06
CA LEU A 183 4.53 17.53 9.77
C LEU A 183 3.58 17.17 8.63
N PHE A 184 2.61 18.03 8.32
CA PHE A 184 1.60 17.73 7.31
C PHE A 184 1.60 18.78 6.21
N ARG A 185 1.21 18.33 5.03
CA ARG A 185 1.05 19.16 3.83
C ARG A 185 -0.27 18.85 3.14
N ASN A 186 -0.65 19.65 2.17
CA ASN A 186 -1.65 19.25 1.21
C ASN A 186 -1.05 18.21 0.27
N GLY A 187 -1.64 17.03 0.24
CA GLY A 187 -1.29 15.99 -0.70
C GLY A 187 -1.88 16.26 -2.08
N SER A 188 -1.34 15.60 -3.09
CA SER A 188 -1.82 15.69 -4.47
C SER A 188 -2.08 14.30 -5.06
N HIS A 189 -3.00 14.25 -6.01
CA HIS A 189 -3.27 13.07 -6.82
C HIS A 189 -3.31 13.47 -8.29
N GLN A 190 -2.58 12.73 -9.12
CA GLN A 190 -2.54 12.90 -10.56
C GLN A 190 -2.66 11.52 -11.21
N ASN A 191 -3.51 11.41 -12.22
CA ASN A 191 -3.65 10.20 -13.02
C ASN A 191 -3.83 10.58 -14.49
N TYR A 192 -3.02 9.99 -15.34
CA TYR A 192 -3.06 10.16 -16.78
C TYR A 192 -3.19 8.80 -17.43
N GLU A 193 -4.11 8.67 -18.35
CA GLU A 193 -4.37 7.41 -19.04
C GLU A 193 -4.66 7.65 -20.52
N VAL A 194 -4.08 6.79 -21.34
CA VAL A 194 -4.45 6.62 -22.73
C VAL A 194 -4.91 5.18 -22.94
N SER A 195 -6.07 5.00 -23.57
CA SER A 195 -6.55 3.67 -23.92
C SER A 195 -7.09 3.63 -25.33
N ALA A 196 -6.95 2.48 -25.99
CA ALA A 196 -7.48 2.23 -27.32
C ALA A 196 -8.18 0.88 -27.35
N GLN A 197 -9.35 0.85 -27.99
CA GLN A 197 -10.10 -0.38 -28.22
C GLN A 197 -10.70 -0.37 -29.62
N GLY A 198 -10.77 -1.56 -30.23
CA GLY A 198 -11.32 -1.69 -31.56
C GLY A 198 -11.16 -3.10 -32.11
N GLY A 199 -11.39 -3.25 -33.40
CA GLY A 199 -11.17 -4.49 -34.11
C GLY A 199 -12.31 -4.87 -35.08
N SER A 200 -12.20 -6.07 -35.60
CA SER A 200 -13.22 -6.70 -36.45
C SER A 200 -14.13 -7.64 -35.62
N GLU A 201 -15.08 -8.28 -36.28
CA GLU A 201 -15.86 -9.35 -35.65
C GLU A 201 -14.98 -10.51 -35.19
N LYS A 202 -13.88 -10.79 -35.94
CA LYS A 202 -12.97 -11.89 -35.66
C LYS A 202 -11.86 -11.54 -34.68
N THR A 203 -11.35 -10.30 -34.72
CA THR A 203 -10.21 -9.91 -33.86
C THR A 203 -10.54 -8.59 -33.16
N ARG A 204 -10.48 -8.58 -31.85
CA ARG A 204 -10.77 -7.42 -31.01
C ARG A 204 -9.61 -7.20 -30.06
N PHE A 205 -9.31 -5.94 -29.79
CA PHE A 205 -8.23 -5.58 -28.87
C PHE A 205 -8.63 -4.42 -27.95
N TYR A 206 -8.03 -4.44 -26.77
CA TYR A 206 -8.01 -3.33 -25.82
C TYR A 206 -6.57 -3.14 -25.36
N THR A 207 -6.08 -1.92 -25.31
CA THR A 207 -4.79 -1.57 -24.73
C THR A 207 -4.92 -0.29 -23.93
N SER A 208 -4.17 -0.19 -22.84
CA SER A 208 -4.08 1.01 -22.01
C SER A 208 -2.68 1.24 -21.48
N PHE A 209 -2.32 2.51 -21.27
CA PHE A 209 -1.16 2.94 -20.52
C PHE A 209 -1.60 4.00 -19.53
N ALA A 210 -1.20 3.87 -18.28
CA ALA A 210 -1.55 4.85 -17.26
C ALA A 210 -0.33 5.16 -16.37
N TYR A 211 -0.26 6.43 -15.97
CA TYR A 211 0.64 6.92 -14.94
C TYR A 211 -0.18 7.52 -13.82
N THR A 212 0.11 7.10 -12.58
CA THR A 212 -0.51 7.64 -11.36
C THR A 212 0.58 8.13 -10.43
N LYS A 213 0.43 9.35 -9.92
CA LYS A 213 1.26 9.91 -8.85
C LYS A 213 0.36 10.37 -7.72
N GLN A 214 0.67 9.96 -6.50
CA GLN A 214 -0.01 10.41 -5.28
C GLN A 214 1.03 10.87 -4.28
N GLU A 215 0.88 12.08 -3.79
CA GLU A 215 1.62 12.61 -2.66
C GLU A 215 0.69 12.59 -1.44
N GLY A 216 1.14 11.96 -0.36
CA GLY A 216 0.37 11.90 0.88
C GLY A 216 0.37 13.22 1.63
N ILE A 217 -0.46 13.29 2.66
CA ILE A 217 -0.55 14.46 3.55
C ILE A 217 0.63 14.57 4.52
N THR A 218 1.42 13.52 4.70
CA THR A 218 2.70 13.56 5.43
C THR A 218 3.85 13.79 4.45
N ASN A 219 4.91 14.49 4.89
CA ASN A 219 5.91 15.08 4.00
C ASN A 219 6.58 14.09 3.02
N VAL A 220 6.95 12.89 3.46
CA VAL A 220 7.69 11.92 2.63
C VAL A 220 6.80 10.85 2.00
N SER A 221 5.55 10.70 2.46
CA SER A 221 4.67 9.66 1.92
C SER A 221 4.28 9.93 0.47
N GLY A 222 4.39 8.91 -0.37
CA GLY A 222 4.07 9.03 -1.77
C GLY A 222 3.98 7.69 -2.48
N TYR A 223 3.30 7.69 -3.63
CA TYR A 223 3.10 6.52 -4.46
C TYR A 223 3.12 6.91 -5.93
N GLU A 224 3.92 6.22 -6.72
CA GLU A 224 3.96 6.35 -8.17
C GLU A 224 3.71 5.00 -8.81
N ARG A 225 2.99 4.99 -9.94
CA ARG A 225 2.68 3.76 -10.65
C ARG A 225 2.58 3.99 -12.14
N PHE A 226 3.25 3.14 -12.90
CA PHE A 226 3.08 2.95 -14.33
C PHE A 226 2.38 1.62 -14.59
N THR A 227 1.34 1.61 -15.41
CA THR A 227 0.67 0.39 -15.83
C THR A 227 0.54 0.34 -17.34
N GLY A 228 0.76 -0.82 -17.92
CA GLY A 228 0.45 -1.12 -19.31
C GLY A 228 -0.40 -2.38 -19.39
N ARG A 229 -1.41 -2.38 -20.24
CA ARG A 229 -2.32 -3.51 -20.45
C ARG A 229 -2.56 -3.75 -21.93
N ALA A 230 -2.61 -5.02 -22.32
CA ALA A 230 -3.06 -5.42 -23.65
C ALA A 230 -3.90 -6.68 -23.56
N ASN A 231 -5.11 -6.62 -24.11
CA ASN A 231 -6.04 -7.73 -24.21
C ASN A 231 -6.40 -7.90 -25.69
N VAL A 232 -6.25 -9.13 -26.19
CA VAL A 232 -6.60 -9.47 -27.58
C VAL A 232 -7.45 -10.72 -27.56
N THR A 233 -8.55 -10.69 -28.32
CA THR A 233 -9.40 -11.85 -28.58
C THR A 233 -9.46 -12.09 -30.08
N HIS A 234 -9.15 -13.31 -30.51
CA HIS A 234 -9.24 -13.72 -31.92
C HIS A 234 -10.14 -14.94 -32.05
N GLN A 235 -11.12 -14.87 -32.95
CA GLN A 235 -12.05 -15.96 -33.23
C GLN A 235 -11.82 -16.47 -34.64
N ALA A 236 -11.47 -17.74 -34.77
CA ALA A 236 -11.24 -18.44 -36.02
C ALA A 236 -12.13 -19.69 -36.08
N ASN A 237 -13.25 -19.62 -36.81
CA ASN A 237 -14.24 -20.70 -36.90
C ASN A 237 -14.70 -21.16 -35.49
N ARG A 238 -14.30 -22.38 -35.10
CA ARG A 238 -14.62 -23.00 -33.79
C ARG A 238 -13.58 -22.74 -32.70
N LEU A 239 -12.52 -22.03 -33.00
CA LEU A 239 -11.44 -21.72 -32.05
C LEU A 239 -11.51 -20.25 -31.65
N THR A 240 -11.52 -19.98 -30.35
CA THR A 240 -11.34 -18.65 -29.77
C THR A 240 -10.06 -18.60 -28.98
N LEU A 241 -9.19 -17.66 -29.32
CA LEU A 241 -7.92 -17.40 -28.62
C LEU A 241 -8.04 -16.07 -27.88
N GLU A 242 -7.64 -16.06 -26.61
CA GLU A 242 -7.57 -14.82 -25.82
C GLU A 242 -6.17 -14.68 -25.21
N ALA A 243 -5.58 -13.51 -25.31
CA ALA A 243 -4.35 -13.13 -24.64
C ALA A 243 -4.60 -11.89 -23.81
N ASN A 244 -4.34 -11.95 -22.50
CA ASN A 244 -4.46 -10.83 -21.59
C ASN A 244 -3.12 -10.63 -20.92
N THR A 245 -2.60 -9.40 -20.94
CA THR A 245 -1.33 -9.07 -20.30
C THR A 245 -1.44 -7.76 -19.54
N MET A 246 -0.80 -7.70 -18.40
CA MET A 246 -0.66 -6.50 -17.58
C MET A 246 0.77 -6.42 -17.07
N PHE A 247 1.38 -5.26 -17.20
CA PHE A 247 2.64 -4.91 -16.57
C PHE A 247 2.44 -3.71 -15.66
N THR A 248 3.04 -3.76 -14.47
CA THR A 248 3.02 -2.64 -13.52
C THR A 248 4.39 -2.47 -12.91
N ASN A 249 4.84 -1.22 -12.87
CA ASN A 249 5.93 -0.76 -12.01
C ASN A 249 5.36 0.25 -11.04
N SER A 250 5.56 0.06 -9.74
CA SER A 250 5.14 1.02 -8.73
C SER A 250 6.22 1.25 -7.69
N THR A 251 6.32 2.48 -7.21
CA THR A 251 7.22 2.90 -6.13
C THR A 251 6.42 3.56 -5.04
N GLN A 252 6.62 3.13 -3.81
CA GLN A 252 6.01 3.70 -2.61
C GLN A 252 7.12 4.21 -1.69
N ASN A 253 7.00 5.47 -1.26
CA ASN A 253 7.77 6.02 -0.15
C ASN A 253 6.87 6.00 1.09
N VAL A 254 7.38 5.43 2.17
CA VAL A 254 6.61 5.13 3.37
C VAL A 254 7.16 5.90 4.55
N ASN A 255 6.29 6.57 5.30
CA ASN A 255 6.63 7.09 6.62
C ASN A 255 6.47 5.99 7.67
N ASN A 256 7.25 6.07 8.73
CA ASN A 256 7.01 5.28 9.92
C ASN A 256 5.62 5.57 10.49
N GLU A 257 4.94 4.55 10.95
CA GLU A 257 3.61 4.63 11.53
C GLU A 257 3.53 3.88 12.88
N GLY A 258 2.33 3.79 13.41
CA GLY A 258 2.07 3.09 14.66
C GLY A 258 2.74 3.75 15.85
N THR A 259 3.44 2.98 16.65
CA THR A 259 4.11 3.41 17.89
C THR A 259 5.52 3.97 17.68
N SER A 260 5.96 4.14 16.44
CA SER A 260 7.25 4.76 16.15
C SER A 260 7.31 6.20 16.67
N PHE A 261 8.36 6.52 17.42
CA PHE A 261 8.56 7.88 17.97
C PHE A 261 8.68 8.95 16.89
N ALA A 262 9.18 8.60 15.72
CA ALA A 262 9.33 9.50 14.57
C ALA A 262 8.12 9.49 13.62
N SER A 263 7.03 8.79 13.96
CA SER A 263 5.79 8.83 13.17
C SER A 263 5.21 10.24 13.20
N PRO A 264 4.91 10.88 12.05
CA PRO A 264 4.31 12.21 12.01
C PRO A 264 3.01 12.31 12.82
N ILE A 265 2.17 11.27 12.75
CA ILE A 265 0.89 11.23 13.47
C ILE A 265 1.12 11.14 14.98
N MET A 266 2.04 10.28 15.45
CA MET A 266 2.36 10.14 16.85
C MET A 266 3.02 11.43 17.39
N CYS A 267 3.94 12.02 16.64
CA CYS A 267 4.59 13.26 16.99
C CYS A 267 3.55 14.38 17.18
N TYR A 268 2.68 14.59 16.20
CA TYR A 268 1.65 15.61 16.26
C TYR A 268 0.64 15.36 17.38
N ALA A 269 0.16 14.13 17.51
CA ALA A 269 -0.95 13.84 18.41
C ALA A 269 -0.56 13.75 19.88
N MET A 270 0.68 13.36 20.20
CA MET A 270 1.02 12.92 21.56
C MET A 270 2.37 13.43 22.10
N THR A 271 3.37 13.65 21.25
CA THR A 271 4.75 13.77 21.74
C THR A 271 5.46 15.06 21.40
N ALA A 272 5.11 15.72 20.30
CA ALA A 272 5.74 16.98 19.93
C ALA A 272 5.12 18.15 20.72
N SER A 273 5.96 18.79 21.53
CA SER A 273 5.56 19.95 22.32
C SER A 273 5.61 21.23 21.48
N PRO A 274 4.67 22.17 21.61
CA PRO A 274 4.76 23.49 20.95
C PRO A 274 6.03 24.27 21.31
N SER A 275 6.65 24.01 22.45
CA SER A 275 7.92 24.65 22.88
C SER A 275 9.18 23.97 22.30
N THR A 276 9.04 22.82 21.64
CA THR A 276 10.10 22.22 20.82
C THR A 276 10.03 22.74 19.39
N TYR A 277 11.14 22.75 18.69
CA TYR A 277 11.27 23.37 17.38
C TYR A 277 12.14 22.49 16.46
N PRO A 278 11.85 22.44 15.15
CA PRO A 278 12.58 21.57 14.22
C PRO A 278 14.00 22.06 13.94
N TYR A 279 14.25 23.38 14.00
CA TYR A 279 15.52 24.00 13.66
C TYR A 279 16.00 24.93 14.78
N ASN A 280 17.29 24.97 15.01
CA ASN A 280 17.95 25.96 15.84
C ASN A 280 18.00 27.33 15.12
N GLU A 281 18.44 28.36 15.81
CA GLU A 281 18.58 29.72 15.27
C GLU A 281 19.52 29.79 14.06
N ASP A 282 20.56 28.94 14.04
CA ASP A 282 21.53 28.81 12.94
C ASP A 282 21.03 27.96 11.76
N GLY A 283 19.78 27.46 11.80
CA GLY A 283 19.19 26.62 10.77
C GLY A 283 19.59 25.14 10.88
N SER A 284 20.41 24.72 11.82
CA SER A 284 20.70 23.33 12.08
C SER A 284 19.50 22.61 12.70
N PHE A 285 19.43 21.28 12.58
CA PHE A 285 18.35 20.52 13.22
C PHE A 285 18.46 20.56 14.75
N SER A 286 17.36 20.90 15.41
CA SER A 286 17.29 20.85 16.87
C SER A 286 17.37 19.41 17.39
N THR A 287 18.05 19.23 18.49
CA THR A 287 18.11 17.94 19.25
C THR A 287 17.30 17.99 20.54
N ASN A 288 16.61 19.08 20.81
CA ASN A 288 15.82 19.28 22.03
C ASN A 288 14.42 18.67 21.92
N PHE A 289 14.36 17.35 21.94
CA PHE A 289 13.11 16.56 21.90
C PHE A 289 13.09 15.54 23.05
N PRO A 290 12.92 15.97 24.30
CA PRO A 290 13.01 15.07 25.46
C PRO A 290 11.95 13.96 25.44
N ALA A 291 10.74 14.23 24.99
CA ALA A 291 9.67 13.23 24.87
C ALA A 291 9.91 12.22 23.74
N LEU A 292 10.81 12.51 22.80
CA LEU A 292 11.16 11.68 21.64
C LEU A 292 12.59 11.12 21.75
N ASN A 293 13.17 11.14 22.94
CA ASN A 293 14.55 10.69 23.19
C ASN A 293 15.58 11.40 22.26
N GLY A 294 15.38 12.67 21.98
CA GLY A 294 16.20 13.49 21.09
C GLY A 294 15.91 13.29 19.59
N ALA A 295 14.91 12.51 19.23
CA ALA A 295 14.56 12.31 17.83
C ALA A 295 13.79 13.50 17.27
N ASN A 296 14.40 14.24 16.35
CA ASN A 296 13.74 15.29 15.59
C ASN A 296 13.03 14.65 14.38
N PRO A 297 11.70 14.72 14.28
CA PRO A 297 10.97 14.07 13.18
C PRO A 297 11.37 14.64 11.81
N ILE A 298 11.65 15.93 11.70
CA ILE A 298 12.05 16.56 10.44
C ILE A 298 13.47 16.15 10.04
N GLN A 299 14.38 16.00 10.99
CA GLN A 299 15.71 15.45 10.74
C GLN A 299 15.62 13.99 10.25
N THR A 300 14.76 13.19 10.88
CA THR A 300 14.53 11.81 10.50
C THR A 300 13.98 11.73 9.06
N GLU A 301 12.99 12.55 8.72
CA GLU A 301 12.43 12.62 7.36
C GLU A 301 13.46 13.09 6.31
N ALA A 302 14.38 13.99 6.69
CA ALA A 302 15.39 14.52 5.76
C ALA A 302 16.51 13.51 5.45
N TYR A 303 16.84 12.64 6.39
CA TYR A 303 18.00 11.76 6.29
C TYR A 303 17.66 10.30 6.06
N ASN A 304 16.54 9.83 6.63
CA ASN A 304 16.11 8.44 6.48
C ASN A 304 15.17 8.27 5.29
N TYR A 305 15.12 7.06 4.76
CA TYR A 305 14.07 6.68 3.82
C TYR A 305 13.63 5.22 4.00
N ASN A 306 12.39 4.97 3.67
CA ASN A 306 11.82 3.66 3.46
C ASN A 306 11.12 3.67 2.10
N ARG A 307 11.63 2.87 1.16
CA ARG A 307 11.14 2.84 -0.22
C ARG A 307 10.92 1.40 -0.66
N SER A 308 9.77 1.14 -1.23
CA SER A 308 9.44 -0.12 -1.88
C SER A 308 9.16 0.09 -3.35
N THR A 309 9.71 -0.79 -4.19
CA THR A 309 9.43 -0.82 -5.64
C THR A 309 8.90 -2.21 -6.00
N ILE A 310 7.74 -2.24 -6.64
CA ILE A 310 7.09 -3.47 -7.11
C ILE A 310 7.10 -3.47 -8.64
N ASN A 311 7.65 -4.54 -9.22
CA ASN A 311 7.50 -4.90 -10.63
C ASN A 311 6.58 -6.09 -10.72
N ARG A 312 5.49 -5.97 -11.46
CA ARG A 312 4.53 -7.07 -11.62
C ARG A 312 4.22 -7.31 -13.09
N PHE A 313 4.19 -8.57 -13.46
CA PHE A 313 3.68 -9.05 -14.73
C PHE A 313 2.57 -10.07 -14.47
N LEU A 314 1.40 -9.84 -15.03
CA LEU A 314 0.30 -10.80 -15.05
C LEU A 314 -0.06 -11.07 -16.50
N GLY A 315 0.11 -12.31 -16.95
CA GLY A 315 -0.23 -12.73 -18.29
C GLY A 315 -1.11 -13.97 -18.29
N SER A 316 -2.06 -14.06 -19.22
CA SER A 316 -2.84 -15.27 -19.47
C SER A 316 -3.08 -15.47 -20.95
N LEU A 317 -2.99 -16.71 -21.36
CA LEU A 317 -3.36 -17.18 -22.68
C LEU A 317 -4.48 -18.21 -22.53
N SER A 318 -5.55 -18.06 -23.28
CA SER A 318 -6.59 -19.09 -23.32
C SER A 318 -6.97 -19.48 -24.74
N ALA A 319 -7.28 -20.75 -24.93
CA ALA A 319 -7.79 -21.31 -26.14
C ALA A 319 -9.09 -22.06 -25.84
N THR A 320 -10.19 -21.64 -26.47
CA THR A 320 -11.48 -22.34 -26.38
C THR A 320 -11.80 -22.93 -27.72
N TRP A 321 -11.93 -24.25 -27.78
CA TRP A 321 -12.32 -24.96 -29.00
C TRP A 321 -13.70 -25.57 -28.83
N ASN A 322 -14.65 -25.15 -29.67
CA ASN A 322 -15.98 -25.73 -29.79
C ASN A 322 -15.89 -27.01 -30.64
N ILE A 323 -15.72 -28.17 -29.97
CA ILE A 323 -15.64 -29.49 -30.62
C ILE A 323 -16.91 -29.77 -31.36
N TRP A 324 -18.04 -29.58 -30.66
CA TRP A 324 -19.41 -29.59 -31.21
C TRP A 324 -20.15 -28.35 -30.72
N ASP A 325 -21.36 -28.13 -31.18
CA ASP A 325 -22.15 -26.96 -30.82
C ASP A 325 -22.52 -26.92 -29.32
N ASN A 326 -22.49 -28.08 -28.66
CA ASN A 326 -22.82 -28.26 -27.25
C ASN A 326 -21.65 -28.78 -26.41
N LEU A 327 -20.45 -28.94 -26.97
CA LEU A 327 -19.27 -29.41 -26.28
C LEU A 327 -18.07 -28.52 -26.61
N ASN A 328 -17.48 -27.90 -25.60
CA ASN A 328 -16.25 -27.14 -25.76
C ASN A 328 -15.18 -27.59 -24.77
N ILE A 329 -13.94 -27.44 -25.16
CA ILE A 329 -12.76 -27.54 -24.31
C ILE A 329 -12.09 -26.18 -24.25
N LYS A 330 -11.73 -25.76 -23.05
CA LYS A 330 -11.00 -24.53 -22.80
C LYS A 330 -9.74 -24.86 -22.03
N GLU A 331 -8.61 -24.37 -22.54
CA GLU A 331 -7.32 -24.39 -21.85
C GLU A 331 -6.92 -22.96 -21.50
N VAL A 332 -6.47 -22.73 -20.26
CA VAL A 332 -5.95 -21.44 -19.79
C VAL A 332 -4.58 -21.69 -19.19
N VAL A 333 -3.60 -20.94 -19.62
CA VAL A 333 -2.27 -20.88 -19.01
C VAL A 333 -2.04 -19.45 -18.53
N SER A 334 -1.68 -19.28 -17.28
CA SER A 334 -1.41 -17.95 -16.71
C SER A 334 -0.15 -17.92 -15.88
N TYR A 335 0.50 -16.76 -15.89
CA TYR A 335 1.71 -16.50 -15.14
C TYR A 335 1.57 -15.14 -14.43
N ASP A 336 1.65 -15.16 -13.09
CA ASP A 336 1.66 -13.97 -12.23
C ASP A 336 3.03 -13.88 -11.56
N PHE A 337 3.83 -12.93 -11.98
CA PHE A 337 5.15 -12.65 -11.42
C PHE A 337 5.15 -11.32 -10.70
N ASN A 338 5.67 -11.32 -9.49
CA ASN A 338 5.87 -10.12 -8.67
C ASN A 338 7.29 -10.11 -8.13
N GLN A 339 7.98 -9.00 -8.32
CA GLN A 339 9.25 -8.70 -7.66
C GLN A 339 9.04 -7.49 -6.77
N ASN A 340 9.31 -7.65 -5.48
CA ASN A 340 9.32 -6.57 -4.50
C ASN A 340 10.76 -6.26 -4.09
N ASN A 341 11.16 -4.98 -4.15
CA ASN A 341 12.48 -4.51 -3.77
C ASN A 341 12.31 -3.38 -2.74
N GLU A 342 12.53 -3.71 -1.49
CA GLU A 342 12.43 -2.77 -0.36
C GLU A 342 13.81 -2.33 0.09
N ARG A 343 13.93 -1.04 0.42
CA ARG A 343 15.15 -0.40 0.89
C ARG A 343 14.82 0.48 2.08
N VAL A 344 15.55 0.28 3.16
CA VAL A 344 15.47 1.10 4.37
C VAL A 344 16.86 1.66 4.65
N TRP A 345 16.94 2.96 4.87
CA TRP A 345 18.13 3.65 5.30
C TRP A 345 17.87 4.44 6.56
N TRP A 346 18.64 4.20 7.58
CA TRP A 346 18.74 5.01 8.78
C TRP A 346 20.13 5.66 8.81
N ASP A 347 20.12 6.95 8.53
CA ASP A 347 21.34 7.75 8.42
C ASP A 347 22.06 7.87 9.77
N PRO A 348 23.39 7.81 9.83
CA PRO A 348 24.15 8.00 11.08
C PRO A 348 23.83 9.31 11.82
N ARG A 349 23.41 10.33 11.10
CA ARG A 349 23.02 11.64 11.65
C ARG A 349 21.64 11.64 12.30
N SER A 350 20.78 10.70 11.89
CA SER A 350 19.45 10.55 12.47
C SER A 350 19.52 9.85 13.84
N ASN A 351 18.49 10.03 14.67
CA ASN A 351 18.39 9.33 15.94
C ASN A 351 18.32 7.81 15.76
N ASP A 352 17.66 7.35 14.69
CA ASP A 352 17.50 5.92 14.40
C ASP A 352 18.81 5.23 13.99
N GLY A 353 19.64 5.93 13.24
CA GLY A 353 20.91 5.37 12.74
C GLY A 353 22.12 5.60 13.63
N ARG A 354 22.06 6.54 14.59
CA ARG A 354 23.21 7.00 15.37
C ARG A 354 23.89 5.87 16.15
N SER A 355 23.13 5.02 16.83
CA SER A 355 23.68 3.95 17.68
C SER A 355 24.44 2.88 16.89
N SER A 356 24.11 2.69 15.63
CA SER A 356 24.72 1.70 14.73
C SER A 356 25.63 2.33 13.68
N ASN A 357 25.87 3.66 13.79
CA ASN A 357 26.58 4.45 12.79
C ASN A 357 26.04 4.22 11.37
N GLY A 358 24.70 4.31 11.24
CA GLY A 358 23.95 4.04 10.04
C GLY A 358 23.52 2.58 9.88
N VAL A 359 22.34 2.39 9.29
CA VAL A 359 21.80 1.06 8.95
C VAL A 359 21.21 1.12 7.56
N TYR A 360 21.64 0.22 6.68
CA TYR A 360 21.00 0.00 5.38
C TYR A 360 20.49 -1.43 5.28
N GLN A 361 19.23 -1.56 4.94
CA GLN A 361 18.59 -2.84 4.75
C GLN A 361 17.98 -2.90 3.36
N ARG A 362 18.16 -4.01 2.69
CA ARG A 362 17.57 -4.28 1.40
C ARG A 362 17.01 -5.70 1.35
N VAL A 363 15.76 -5.81 0.90
CA VAL A 363 15.12 -7.09 0.59
C VAL A 363 14.68 -7.08 -0.86
N MET A 364 14.94 -8.17 -1.57
CA MET A 364 14.39 -8.44 -2.87
C MET A 364 13.67 -9.78 -2.81
N GLY A 365 12.34 -9.74 -2.88
CA GLY A 365 11.49 -10.94 -2.90
C GLY A 365 10.87 -11.13 -4.28
N ASN A 366 10.97 -12.35 -4.83
CA ASN A 366 10.34 -12.75 -6.07
C ASN A 366 9.26 -13.77 -5.78
N ARG A 367 8.07 -13.53 -6.30
CA ARG A 367 6.93 -14.45 -6.22
C ARG A 367 6.47 -14.76 -7.62
N ALA A 368 6.47 -16.02 -7.98
CA ALA A 368 6.04 -16.49 -9.30
C ALA A 368 4.97 -17.56 -9.14
N LYS A 369 3.89 -17.41 -9.88
CA LYS A 369 2.78 -18.36 -9.88
C LYS A 369 2.42 -18.72 -11.30
N LEU A 370 2.60 -19.98 -11.64
CA LEU A 370 2.13 -20.57 -12.89
C LEU A 370 0.85 -21.35 -12.59
N ASN A 371 -0.20 -21.05 -13.35
CA ASN A 371 -1.49 -21.74 -13.21
C ASN A 371 -1.94 -22.25 -14.58
N THR A 372 -2.40 -23.50 -14.65
CA THR A 372 -3.04 -24.07 -15.84
C THR A 372 -4.43 -24.59 -15.50
N GLN A 373 -5.39 -24.38 -16.37
CA GLN A 373 -6.76 -24.82 -16.20
C GLN A 373 -7.28 -25.42 -17.51
N THR A 374 -7.65 -26.71 -17.46
CA THR A 374 -8.35 -27.41 -18.53
C THR A 374 -9.81 -27.58 -18.13
N GLN A 375 -10.74 -27.12 -18.95
CA GLN A 375 -12.16 -27.19 -18.69
C GLN A 375 -12.88 -27.82 -19.89
N LEU A 376 -13.67 -28.87 -19.65
CA LEU A 376 -14.58 -29.47 -20.62
C LEU A 376 -16.01 -29.13 -20.21
N THR A 377 -16.73 -28.42 -21.07
CA THR A 377 -18.09 -27.99 -20.81
C THR A 377 -19.06 -28.57 -21.83
N TYR A 378 -20.13 -29.17 -21.34
CA TYR A 378 -21.23 -29.71 -22.15
C TYR A 378 -22.55 -29.05 -21.76
N ASN A 379 -23.24 -28.44 -22.74
CA ASN A 379 -24.54 -27.79 -22.54
C ASN A 379 -25.54 -28.32 -23.56
N LYS A 380 -26.67 -28.85 -23.12
CA LYS A 380 -27.69 -29.37 -24.01
C LYS A 380 -29.11 -29.13 -23.49
N VAL A 381 -29.99 -28.63 -24.36
CA VAL A 381 -31.42 -28.61 -24.09
C VAL A 381 -32.02 -29.91 -24.67
N ILE A 382 -32.69 -30.67 -23.84
CA ILE A 382 -33.31 -31.96 -24.17
C ILE A 382 -34.84 -31.75 -24.17
N ALA A 383 -35.50 -32.12 -25.25
CA ALA A 383 -36.96 -32.06 -25.40
C ALA A 383 -37.54 -30.68 -25.08
N GLU A 384 -36.79 -29.59 -25.32
CA GLU A 384 -37.19 -28.19 -25.04
C GLU A 384 -37.62 -27.88 -23.60
N LYS A 385 -37.43 -28.83 -22.66
CA LYS A 385 -37.90 -28.74 -21.28
C LYS A 385 -36.78 -28.94 -20.24
N HIS A 386 -35.72 -29.64 -20.59
CA HIS A 386 -34.65 -29.99 -19.69
C HIS A 386 -33.35 -29.41 -20.20
N THR A 387 -32.66 -28.64 -19.35
CA THR A 387 -31.29 -28.14 -19.63
C THR A 387 -30.31 -28.95 -18.82
N LEU A 388 -29.36 -29.54 -19.51
CA LEU A 388 -28.23 -30.26 -18.90
C LEU A 388 -26.96 -29.42 -19.11
N ASP A 389 -26.37 -28.99 -18.02
CA ASP A 389 -25.08 -28.30 -17.96
C ASP A 389 -24.12 -29.17 -17.16
N ALA A 390 -23.01 -29.56 -17.78
CA ALA A 390 -21.96 -30.35 -17.13
C ALA A 390 -20.59 -29.70 -17.37
N LEU A 391 -19.78 -29.64 -16.33
CA LEU A 391 -18.43 -29.12 -16.36
C LEU A 391 -17.49 -30.10 -15.67
N ILE A 392 -16.40 -30.44 -16.34
CA ILE A 392 -15.25 -31.15 -15.77
C ILE A 392 -14.06 -30.24 -15.90
N GLY A 393 -13.37 -29.99 -14.78
CA GLY A 393 -12.20 -29.12 -14.75
C GLY A 393 -11.02 -29.79 -14.08
N PHE A 394 -9.83 -29.49 -14.58
CA PHE A 394 -8.55 -29.85 -13.98
C PHE A 394 -7.71 -28.58 -13.89
N GLU A 395 -7.09 -28.35 -12.73
CA GLU A 395 -6.25 -27.19 -12.48
C GLU A 395 -4.93 -27.62 -11.84
N THR A 396 -3.83 -26.99 -12.29
CA THR A 396 -2.54 -27.08 -11.62
C THR A 396 -2.04 -25.70 -11.23
N GLU A 397 -1.38 -25.61 -10.09
CA GLU A 397 -0.75 -24.39 -9.62
C GLU A 397 0.66 -24.69 -9.12
N ASP A 398 1.66 -24.00 -9.65
CA ASP A 398 3.04 -24.02 -9.16
C ASP A 398 3.37 -22.62 -8.64
N TYR A 399 3.67 -22.52 -7.35
CA TYR A 399 4.02 -21.26 -6.68
C TYR A 399 5.45 -21.33 -6.18
N LYS A 400 6.26 -20.35 -6.58
CA LYS A 400 7.64 -20.17 -6.15
C LYS A 400 7.82 -18.85 -5.47
N TYR A 401 8.51 -18.87 -4.34
CA TYR A 401 8.93 -17.69 -3.61
C TYR A 401 10.39 -17.83 -3.23
N ASP A 402 11.17 -16.84 -3.59
CA ASP A 402 12.55 -16.67 -3.17
C ASP A 402 12.79 -15.23 -2.74
N TYR A 403 13.67 -15.03 -1.79
CA TYR A 403 14.08 -13.70 -1.37
C TYR A 403 15.55 -13.65 -1.03
N VAL A 404 16.12 -12.46 -1.17
CA VAL A 404 17.46 -12.13 -0.68
C VAL A 404 17.34 -10.93 0.24
N TYR A 405 17.85 -11.08 1.46
CA TYR A 405 17.95 -10.02 2.46
C TYR A 405 19.41 -9.66 2.67
N ALA A 406 19.72 -8.37 2.65
CA ALA A 406 21.03 -7.84 3.00
C ALA A 406 20.88 -6.69 4.00
N ASN A 407 21.72 -6.68 5.02
CA ASN A 407 21.81 -5.64 6.04
C ASN A 407 23.26 -5.19 6.17
N GLY A 408 23.48 -3.89 6.26
CA GLY A 408 24.76 -3.30 6.57
C GLY A 408 24.64 -2.26 7.67
N ASN A 409 25.65 -2.13 8.49
CA ASN A 409 25.79 -1.06 9.48
C ASN A 409 27.22 -0.56 9.57
N THR A 410 27.45 0.49 10.36
CA THR A 410 28.77 1.13 10.54
C THR A 410 29.29 1.73 9.26
N TYR A 411 28.62 2.77 8.80
CA TYR A 411 28.96 3.46 7.57
C TYR A 411 29.99 4.56 7.79
N PRO A 412 31.16 4.52 7.09
CA PRO A 412 32.14 5.58 7.13
C PRO A 412 31.73 6.84 6.35
N SER A 413 30.68 6.71 5.54
CA SER A 413 30.11 7.79 4.72
C SER A 413 28.59 7.70 4.74
N TYR A 414 27.91 8.73 4.23
CA TYR A 414 26.44 8.77 4.14
C TYR A 414 25.89 8.11 2.86
N LEU A 415 26.64 7.19 2.26
CA LEU A 415 26.25 6.47 1.04
C LEU A 415 25.61 5.13 1.43
N PRO A 416 24.29 4.98 1.22
CA PRO A 416 23.53 3.80 1.65
C PRO A 416 23.64 2.64 0.63
N GLU A 417 24.83 2.04 0.56
CA GLU A 417 25.08 0.83 -0.23
C GLU A 417 25.70 -0.25 0.65
N ILE A 418 25.32 -1.51 0.44
CA ILE A 418 25.77 -2.62 1.29
C ILE A 418 27.30 -2.74 1.32
N GLU A 419 27.94 -2.50 0.19
CA GLU A 419 29.40 -2.57 0.04
C GLU A 419 30.17 -1.52 0.83
N ASN A 420 29.51 -0.42 1.22
CA ASN A 420 30.10 0.65 2.01
C ASN A 420 30.00 0.42 3.53
N ALA A 421 29.32 -0.64 3.95
CA ALA A 421 29.14 -0.95 5.37
C ALA A 421 30.38 -1.57 5.96
N GLY A 422 30.73 -1.18 7.20
CA GLY A 422 31.79 -1.83 7.97
C GLY A 422 31.44 -3.25 8.40
N ASN A 423 30.14 -3.51 8.63
CA ASN A 423 29.63 -4.84 8.94
C ASN A 423 28.44 -5.17 8.02
N THR A 424 28.42 -6.36 7.46
CA THR A 424 27.35 -6.84 6.57
C THR A 424 26.83 -8.19 7.01
N ARG A 425 25.53 -8.42 6.76
CA ARG A 425 24.86 -9.70 6.90
C ARG A 425 23.93 -9.91 5.73
N ALA A 426 23.93 -11.09 5.14
CA ALA A 426 22.99 -11.49 4.10
C ALA A 426 22.36 -12.84 4.44
N SER A 427 21.13 -13.06 3.98
CA SER A 427 20.41 -14.34 4.04
C SER A 427 19.48 -14.48 2.85
N SER A 428 19.12 -15.71 2.51
CA SER A 428 18.20 -16.07 1.46
C SER A 428 17.32 -17.23 1.91
#